data_69b72e279446ee66e642e7bb0e621da7
#
_entry.id   69b72e279446ee66e642e7bb0e621da7
#
_cell.length_a   1.000
_cell.length_b   1.000
_cell.length_c   1.000
_cell.angle_alpha   90.00
_cell.angle_beta   90.00
_cell.angle_gamma   90.00
#
_symmetry.space_group_name_H-M   'P 1'
#
loop_
_entity.id
_entity.type
_entity.pdbx_description
1 polymer ?
#
loop_
_entity_poly.entity_id
_entity_poly.type
_entity_poly.pdbx_seq_one_letter_code
_entity_poly.pdbx_strand_id
1 'polypeptide(L)'
;MKTTTAENIRKELKALADPKYRKFHSYLLPGTDNILGVRIPQLRTMAKDIIKKDDWRPFVETTNTNYYEETMLQGMIIGLAKMNLDEQINYISLFIPRINNWAVCDIFSSELKTAVRKGKETVWQFIQPYLKSQKEFEIRFGIVTVSYTHLRAHETLRHLV
;
A
#
# COMPACT_ATOMS: atom_id res chain seq x y z
N MET A 1 -15.87 -17.25 13.19
CA MET A 1 -15.21 -16.16 12.44
C MET A 1 -14.95 -16.64 11.02
N LYS A 2 -15.46 -15.94 10.03
CA LYS A 2 -15.13 -16.30 8.63
C LYS A 2 -13.71 -15.77 8.39
N THR A 3 -12.78 -16.67 8.18
CA THR A 3 -11.43 -16.31 7.76
C THR A 3 -11.52 -15.63 6.40
N THR A 4 -11.06 -14.39 6.30
CA THR A 4 -10.99 -13.68 5.02
C THR A 4 -9.95 -14.37 4.16
N THR A 5 -10.40 -15.24 3.27
CA THR A 5 -9.53 -15.94 2.33
C THR A 5 -9.24 -15.03 1.12
N ALA A 6 -8.08 -15.19 0.51
CA ALA A 6 -7.75 -14.49 -0.73
C ALA A 6 -8.80 -14.72 -1.83
N GLU A 7 -9.44 -15.87 -1.82
CA GLU A 7 -10.52 -16.22 -2.77
C GLU A 7 -11.79 -15.39 -2.54
N ASN A 8 -12.20 -15.18 -1.29
CA ASN A 8 -13.35 -14.34 -0.97
C ASN A 8 -13.09 -12.88 -1.35
N ILE A 9 -11.90 -12.37 -1.03
CA ILE A 9 -11.46 -11.02 -1.43
C ILE A 9 -11.51 -10.87 -2.96
N ARG A 10 -10.98 -11.85 -3.68
CA ARG A 10 -10.98 -11.84 -5.15
C ARG A 10 -12.38 -11.83 -5.74
N LYS A 11 -13.31 -12.56 -5.13
CA LYS A 11 -14.73 -12.54 -5.53
C LYS A 11 -15.37 -11.18 -5.33
N GLU A 12 -15.11 -10.53 -4.19
CA GLU A 12 -15.60 -9.18 -3.92
C GLU A 12 -14.99 -8.14 -4.87
N LEU A 13 -13.68 -8.21 -5.12
CA LEU A 13 -13.01 -7.33 -6.08
C LEU A 13 -13.59 -7.45 -7.49
N LYS A 14 -13.88 -8.68 -7.95
CA LYS A 14 -14.53 -8.91 -9.25
C LYS A 14 -15.94 -8.31 -9.32
N ALA A 15 -16.67 -8.34 -8.23
CA ALA A 15 -18.00 -7.73 -8.15
C ALA A 15 -17.98 -6.20 -8.22
N LEU A 16 -16.88 -5.58 -7.79
CA LEU A 16 -16.66 -4.12 -7.82
C LEU A 16 -15.98 -3.63 -9.10
N ALA A 17 -15.58 -4.53 -10.00
CA ALA A 17 -14.87 -4.21 -11.22
C ALA A 17 -15.70 -3.32 -12.17
N ASP A 18 -15.10 -2.22 -12.64
CA ASP A 18 -15.68 -1.29 -13.60
C ASP A 18 -14.90 -1.38 -14.92
N PRO A 19 -15.50 -1.92 -16.00
CA PRO A 19 -14.81 -2.07 -17.29
C PRO A 19 -14.33 -0.76 -17.91
N LYS A 20 -15.07 0.33 -17.71
CA LYS A 20 -14.67 1.67 -18.23
C LYS A 20 -13.46 2.19 -17.48
N TYR A 21 -13.50 2.08 -16.16
CA TYR A 21 -12.37 2.47 -15.30
C TYR A 21 -11.15 1.57 -15.56
N ARG A 22 -11.35 0.27 -15.73
CA ARG A 22 -10.29 -0.68 -16.11
C ARG A 22 -9.56 -0.22 -17.37
N LYS A 23 -10.31 0.12 -18.44
CA LYS A 23 -9.72 0.57 -19.70
C LYS A 23 -8.88 1.85 -19.52
N PHE A 24 -9.41 2.82 -18.81
CA PHE A 24 -8.71 4.07 -18.50
C PHE A 24 -7.45 3.82 -17.65
N HIS A 25 -7.59 3.04 -16.60
CA HIS A 25 -6.50 2.78 -15.66
C HIS A 25 -5.37 1.95 -16.28
N SER A 26 -5.71 0.97 -17.14
CA SER A 26 -4.73 0.17 -17.89
C SER A 26 -3.88 1.02 -18.83
N TYR A 27 -4.44 2.08 -19.38
CA TYR A 27 -3.68 3.04 -20.19
C TYR A 27 -2.60 3.78 -19.37
N LEU A 28 -2.88 4.07 -18.10
CA LEU A 28 -1.94 4.74 -17.19
C LEU A 28 -0.87 3.81 -16.62
N LEU A 29 -1.06 2.51 -16.69
CA LEU A 29 -0.17 1.48 -16.13
C LEU A 29 0.29 0.51 -17.22
N PRO A 30 1.07 0.96 -18.22
CA PRO A 30 1.57 0.08 -19.26
C PRO A 30 2.41 -1.05 -18.64
N GLY A 31 2.20 -2.28 -19.12
CA GLY A 31 2.88 -3.47 -18.60
C GLY A 31 2.20 -4.12 -17.37
N THR A 32 1.08 -3.59 -16.91
CA THR A 32 0.27 -4.19 -15.85
C THR A 32 -1.00 -4.79 -16.46
N ASP A 33 -1.03 -6.10 -16.69
CA ASP A 33 -2.10 -6.76 -17.45
C ASP A 33 -3.26 -7.27 -16.59
N ASN A 34 -3.08 -7.36 -15.29
CA ASN A 34 -4.00 -8.00 -14.34
C ASN A 34 -4.88 -7.02 -13.56
N ILE A 35 -5.34 -5.96 -14.22
CA ILE A 35 -6.19 -4.93 -13.60
C ILE A 35 -7.67 -5.31 -13.75
N LEU A 36 -8.42 -5.30 -12.63
CA LEU A 36 -9.87 -5.50 -12.60
C LEU A 36 -10.64 -4.19 -12.87
N GLY A 37 -10.12 -3.06 -12.43
CA GLY A 37 -10.77 -1.77 -12.53
C GLY A 37 -11.60 -1.41 -11.29
N VAL A 38 -11.11 -1.71 -10.11
CA VAL A 38 -11.71 -1.26 -8.85
C VAL A 38 -11.10 0.08 -8.45
N ARG A 39 -11.95 1.05 -8.11
CA ARG A 39 -11.50 2.40 -7.77
C ARG A 39 -10.83 2.47 -6.39
N ILE A 40 -9.83 3.31 -6.24
CA ILE A 40 -9.07 3.48 -4.99
C ILE A 40 -9.96 3.73 -3.75
N PRO A 41 -11.01 4.59 -3.79
CA PRO A 41 -11.89 4.75 -2.63
C PRO A 41 -12.61 3.46 -2.22
N GLN A 42 -13.00 2.61 -3.17
CA GLN A 42 -13.61 1.31 -2.89
C GLN A 42 -12.63 0.35 -2.25
N LEU A 43 -11.39 0.28 -2.77
CA LEU A 43 -10.31 -0.51 -2.18
C LEU A 43 -10.01 -0.06 -0.74
N ARG A 44 -9.97 1.24 -0.49
CA ARG A 44 -9.74 1.78 0.85
C ARG A 44 -10.88 1.45 1.83
N THR A 45 -12.12 1.47 1.38
CA THR A 45 -13.27 1.02 2.18
C THR A 45 -13.16 -0.46 2.50
N MET A 46 -12.84 -1.29 1.50
CA MET A 46 -12.66 -2.72 1.66
C MET A 46 -11.51 -3.05 2.63
N ALA A 47 -10.37 -2.35 2.54
CA ALA A 47 -9.26 -2.49 3.48
C ALA A 47 -9.70 -2.23 4.93
N LYS A 48 -10.45 -1.16 5.17
CA LYS A 48 -10.97 -0.82 6.50
C LYS A 48 -11.96 -1.88 7.02
N ASP A 49 -12.79 -2.42 6.15
CA ASP A 49 -13.74 -3.46 6.52
C ASP A 49 -13.05 -4.78 6.88
N ILE A 50 -12.04 -5.18 6.12
CA ILE A 50 -11.21 -6.36 6.42
C ILE A 50 -10.52 -6.19 7.78
N ILE A 51 -9.89 -5.05 8.03
CA ILE A 51 -9.20 -4.77 9.29
C ILE A 51 -10.15 -4.84 10.51
N LYS A 52 -11.40 -4.46 10.33
CA LYS A 52 -12.39 -4.46 11.42
C LYS A 52 -13.00 -5.83 11.70
N LYS A 53 -13.19 -6.64 10.68
CA LYS A 53 -14.02 -7.85 10.76
C LYS A 53 -13.22 -9.13 10.93
N ASP A 54 -11.99 -9.15 10.43
CA ASP A 54 -11.24 -10.38 10.23
C ASP A 54 -9.78 -10.27 10.66
N ASP A 55 -9.13 -11.42 10.76
CA ASP A 55 -7.68 -11.48 10.79
C ASP A 55 -7.15 -11.25 9.37
N TRP A 56 -6.61 -10.08 9.13
CA TRP A 56 -6.07 -9.63 7.84
C TRP A 56 -4.68 -10.21 7.52
N ARG A 57 -3.96 -10.72 8.53
CA ARG A 57 -2.57 -11.17 8.40
C ARG A 57 -2.37 -12.26 7.35
N PRO A 58 -3.17 -13.33 7.31
CA PRO A 58 -3.01 -14.38 6.30
C PRO A 58 -3.14 -13.85 4.87
N PHE A 59 -4.02 -12.85 4.65
CA PHE A 59 -4.15 -12.23 3.33
C PHE A 59 -2.92 -11.38 2.96
N VAL A 60 -2.39 -10.61 3.87
CA VAL A 60 -1.21 -9.77 3.64
C VAL A 60 0.05 -10.61 3.42
N GLU A 61 0.16 -11.74 4.10
CA GLU A 61 1.29 -12.66 4.00
C GLU A 61 1.30 -13.49 2.71
N THR A 62 0.14 -13.64 2.07
CA THR A 62 0.10 -14.38 0.80
C THR A 62 0.83 -13.63 -0.32
N THR A 63 1.74 -14.34 -1.00
CA THR A 63 2.50 -13.79 -2.13
C THR A 63 1.82 -14.09 -3.48
N ASN A 64 0.83 -14.98 -3.49
CA ASN A 64 0.14 -15.42 -4.70
C ASN A 64 -1.08 -14.53 -4.97
N THR A 65 -0.82 -13.32 -5.45
CA THR A 65 -1.85 -12.39 -5.93
C THR A 65 -2.08 -12.56 -7.43
N ASN A 66 -3.34 -12.60 -7.85
CA ASN A 66 -3.72 -12.74 -9.26
C ASN A 66 -3.99 -11.38 -9.91
N TYR A 67 -4.40 -10.39 -9.12
CA TYR A 67 -4.80 -9.08 -9.62
C TYR A 67 -4.04 -7.94 -8.95
N TYR A 68 -3.84 -6.89 -9.72
CA TYR A 68 -3.25 -5.63 -9.26
C TYR A 68 -3.93 -5.11 -7.99
N GLU A 69 -5.24 -5.18 -7.93
CA GLU A 69 -6.02 -4.70 -6.79
C GLU A 69 -5.80 -5.53 -5.52
N GLU A 70 -5.48 -6.81 -5.63
CA GLU A 70 -5.10 -7.62 -4.46
C GLU A 70 -3.81 -7.09 -3.82
N THR A 71 -2.81 -6.81 -4.63
CA THR A 71 -1.53 -6.23 -4.16
C THR A 71 -1.74 -4.83 -3.59
N MET A 72 -2.53 -3.99 -4.26
CA MET A 72 -2.89 -2.67 -3.75
C MET A 72 -3.58 -2.75 -2.39
N LEU A 73 -4.53 -3.67 -2.24
CA LEU A 73 -5.29 -3.88 -1.01
C LEU A 73 -4.39 -4.34 0.15
N GLN A 74 -3.43 -5.24 -0.12
CA GLN A 74 -2.42 -5.66 0.87
C GLN A 74 -1.61 -4.44 1.37
N GLY A 75 -1.13 -3.59 0.48
CA GLY A 75 -0.40 -2.38 0.83
C GLY A 75 -1.23 -1.41 1.68
N MET A 76 -2.50 -1.21 1.34
CA MET A 76 -3.41 -0.38 2.12
C MET A 76 -3.65 -0.93 3.53
N ILE A 77 -3.81 -2.25 3.68
CA ILE A 77 -3.98 -2.89 4.98
C ILE A 77 -2.74 -2.68 5.85
N ILE A 78 -1.54 -2.88 5.32
CA ILE A 78 -0.29 -2.66 6.05
C ILE A 78 -0.20 -1.21 6.58
N GLY A 79 -0.63 -0.24 5.79
CA GLY A 79 -0.61 1.17 6.19
C GLY A 79 -1.70 1.55 7.20
N LEU A 80 -2.87 0.92 7.15
CA LEU A 80 -4.07 1.30 7.91
C LEU A 80 -4.30 0.45 9.17
N ALA A 81 -3.81 -0.78 9.21
CA ALA A 81 -4.05 -1.69 10.34
C ALA A 81 -3.33 -1.20 11.61
N LYS A 82 -3.98 -1.41 12.75
CA LYS A 82 -3.38 -1.11 14.05
C LYS A 82 -2.39 -2.22 14.43
N MET A 83 -1.13 -1.84 14.57
CA MET A 83 -0.05 -2.70 15.02
C MET A 83 1.08 -1.83 15.61
N ASN A 84 2.02 -2.45 16.31
CA ASN A 84 3.21 -1.71 16.77
C ASN A 84 4.15 -1.39 15.58
N LEU A 85 5.11 -0.50 15.81
CA LEU A 85 5.99 -0.03 14.75
C LEU A 85 6.89 -1.15 14.20
N ASP A 86 7.40 -2.02 15.05
CA ASP A 86 8.31 -3.10 14.63
C ASP A 86 7.59 -4.11 13.74
N GLU A 87 6.36 -4.50 14.10
CA GLU A 87 5.49 -5.34 13.28
C GLU A 87 5.21 -4.66 11.93
N GLN A 88 4.89 -3.38 11.94
CA GLN A 88 4.59 -2.63 10.71
C GLN A 88 5.81 -2.54 9.79
N ILE A 89 6.99 -2.25 10.32
CA ILE A 89 8.25 -2.24 9.54
C ILE A 89 8.54 -3.61 8.93
N ASN A 90 8.28 -4.69 9.67
CA ASN A 90 8.44 -6.04 9.14
C ASN A 90 7.51 -6.28 7.93
N TYR A 91 6.22 -5.95 8.04
CA TYR A 91 5.30 -6.06 6.89
C TYR A 91 5.68 -5.15 5.73
N ILE A 92 6.15 -3.93 5.99
CA ILE A 92 6.63 -3.02 4.96
C ILE A 92 7.80 -3.64 4.19
N SER A 93 8.80 -4.18 4.90
CA SER A 93 9.98 -4.80 4.27
C SER A 93 9.65 -6.04 3.44
N LEU A 94 8.65 -6.82 3.87
CA LEU A 94 8.16 -7.98 3.11
C LEU A 94 7.33 -7.58 1.89
N PHE A 95 6.69 -6.41 1.93
CA PHE A 95 5.83 -5.93 0.85
C PHE A 95 6.60 -5.23 -0.28
N ILE A 96 7.65 -4.47 0.04
CA ILE A 96 8.41 -3.67 -0.95
C ILE A 96 8.85 -4.50 -2.16
N PRO A 97 9.36 -5.74 -2.05
CA PRO A 97 9.74 -6.55 -3.21
C PRO A 97 8.58 -6.92 -4.14
N ARG A 98 7.33 -6.79 -3.69
CA ARG A 98 6.12 -7.07 -4.50
C ARG A 98 5.68 -5.89 -5.35
N ILE A 99 6.23 -4.70 -5.11
CA ILE A 99 5.88 -3.48 -5.83
C ILE A 99 6.52 -3.52 -7.21
N ASN A 100 5.68 -3.51 -8.24
CA ASN A 100 6.10 -3.59 -9.64
C ASN A 100 5.48 -2.52 -10.54
N ASN A 101 4.82 -1.52 -9.95
CA ASN A 101 4.25 -0.38 -10.66
C ASN A 101 4.18 0.85 -9.76
N TRP A 102 4.09 2.02 -10.38
CA TRP A 102 4.11 3.30 -9.66
C TRP A 102 2.86 3.53 -8.80
N ALA A 103 1.69 3.04 -9.23
CA ALA A 103 0.44 3.28 -8.51
C ALA A 103 0.41 2.55 -7.15
N VAL A 104 0.82 1.29 -7.11
CA VAL A 104 0.97 0.54 -5.85
C VAL A 104 2.02 1.21 -4.97
N CYS A 105 3.16 1.59 -5.54
CA CYS A 105 4.24 2.23 -4.81
C CYS A 105 3.79 3.54 -4.14
N ASP A 106 3.16 4.42 -4.89
CA ASP A 106 2.78 5.76 -4.42
C ASP A 106 1.64 5.71 -3.39
N ILE A 107 0.63 4.89 -3.62
CA ILE A 107 -0.47 4.69 -2.67
C ILE A 107 0.06 4.07 -1.37
N PHE A 108 0.84 2.99 -1.46
CA PHE A 108 1.44 2.36 -0.30
C PHE A 108 2.29 3.34 0.52
N SER A 109 3.19 4.07 -0.14
CA SER A 109 4.04 5.06 0.52
C SER A 109 3.24 6.15 1.22
N SER A 110 2.11 6.57 0.64
CA SER A 110 1.24 7.58 1.24
C SER A 110 0.51 7.10 2.50
N GLU A 111 0.25 5.81 2.63
CA GLU A 111 -0.40 5.23 3.80
C GLU A 111 0.56 5.09 5.02
N LEU A 112 1.87 5.18 4.81
CA LEU A 112 2.88 5.02 5.87
C LEU A 112 2.98 6.18 6.86
N LYS A 113 2.15 7.20 6.73
CA LYS A 113 2.06 8.31 7.70
C LYS A 113 1.84 7.83 9.14
N THR A 114 1.11 6.72 9.30
CA THR A 114 0.86 6.11 10.61
C THR A 114 2.13 5.56 11.24
N ALA A 115 3.00 4.92 10.46
CA ALA A 115 4.30 4.44 10.92
C ALA A 115 5.20 5.60 11.39
N VAL A 116 5.25 6.67 10.61
CA VAL A 116 6.06 7.87 10.95
C VAL A 116 5.59 8.52 12.25
N ARG A 117 4.28 8.56 12.50
CA ARG A 117 3.73 9.08 13.77
C ARG A 117 4.15 8.25 14.98
N LYS A 118 4.40 6.96 14.81
CA LYS A 118 4.85 6.06 15.89
C LYS A 118 6.34 6.21 16.18
N GLY A 119 7.16 6.51 15.18
CA GLY A 119 8.60 6.62 15.35
C GLY A 119 9.30 7.18 14.10
N LYS A 120 9.33 8.50 13.98
CA LYS A 120 9.90 9.21 12.83
C LYS A 120 11.35 8.83 12.56
N GLU A 121 12.20 8.78 13.58
CA GLU A 121 13.62 8.47 13.45
C GLU A 121 13.84 7.01 13.00
N THR A 122 13.10 6.08 13.59
CA THR A 122 13.16 4.65 13.21
C THR A 122 12.77 4.45 11.75
N VAL A 123 11.69 5.09 11.31
CA VAL A 123 11.25 5.03 9.91
C VAL A 123 12.27 5.70 8.99
N TRP A 124 12.85 6.82 9.39
CA TRP A 124 13.90 7.49 8.63
C TRP A 124 15.12 6.58 8.40
N GLN A 125 15.62 5.93 9.46
CA GLN A 125 16.72 4.98 9.34
C GLN A 125 16.36 3.77 8.47
N PHE A 126 15.13 3.27 8.58
CA PHE A 126 14.64 2.17 7.76
C PHE A 126 14.61 2.52 6.27
N ILE A 127 14.28 3.74 5.91
CA ILE A 127 14.17 4.19 4.51
C ILE A 127 15.54 4.38 3.84
N GLN A 128 16.60 4.68 4.60
CA GLN A 128 17.91 5.04 4.06
C GLN A 128 18.47 4.05 3.01
N PRO A 129 18.43 2.72 3.20
CA PRO A 129 18.90 1.76 2.20
C PRO A 129 18.13 1.86 0.88
N TYR A 130 16.84 2.14 0.93
CA TYR A 130 15.98 2.24 -0.27
C TYR A 130 16.32 3.47 -1.09
N LEU A 131 16.69 4.60 -0.47
CA LEU A 131 17.15 5.80 -1.15
C LEU A 131 18.45 5.59 -1.94
N LYS A 132 19.23 4.56 -1.58
CA LYS A 132 20.50 4.19 -2.24
C LYS A 132 20.35 2.97 -3.14
N SER A 133 19.17 2.39 -3.25
CA SER A 133 18.92 1.22 -4.08
C SER A 133 19.06 1.56 -5.56
N GLN A 134 19.41 0.52 -6.34
CA GLN A 134 19.44 0.61 -7.80
C GLN A 134 18.19 0.00 -8.45
N LYS A 135 17.28 -0.53 -7.65
CA LYS A 135 16.00 -1.05 -8.11
C LYS A 135 14.97 0.07 -8.18
N GLU A 136 14.31 0.19 -9.32
CA GLU A 136 13.40 1.30 -9.64
C GLU A 136 12.35 1.55 -8.55
N PHE A 137 11.64 0.51 -8.12
CA PHE A 137 10.55 0.70 -7.15
C PHE A 137 11.03 0.77 -5.69
N GLU A 138 12.21 0.28 -5.38
CA GLU A 138 12.83 0.50 -4.07
C GLU A 138 13.24 1.95 -3.88
N ILE A 139 13.94 2.55 -4.86
CA ILE A 139 14.29 3.97 -4.79
C ILE A 139 13.06 4.88 -4.86
N ARG A 140 12.06 4.54 -5.69
CA ARG A 140 10.80 5.27 -5.75
C ARG A 140 10.07 5.23 -4.41
N PHE A 141 9.98 4.05 -3.78
CA PHE A 141 9.43 3.91 -2.43
C PHE A 141 10.12 4.85 -1.42
N GLY A 142 11.44 4.85 -1.41
CA GLY A 142 12.21 5.73 -0.52
C GLY A 142 11.90 7.21 -0.75
N ILE A 143 11.95 7.67 -2.00
CA ILE A 143 11.71 9.08 -2.37
C ILE A 143 10.27 9.50 -2.05
N VAL A 144 9.29 8.70 -2.45
CA VAL A 144 7.87 9.03 -2.27
C VAL A 144 7.51 9.01 -0.78
N THR A 145 8.03 8.05 -0.01
CA THR A 145 7.80 7.98 1.44
C THR A 145 8.38 9.22 2.15
N VAL A 146 9.59 9.64 1.80
CA VAL A 146 10.18 10.89 2.33
C VAL A 146 9.31 12.10 1.99
N SER A 147 8.85 12.20 0.75
CA SER A 147 7.98 13.28 0.29
C SER A 147 6.69 13.40 1.12
N TYR A 148 6.04 12.28 1.39
CA TYR A 148 4.79 12.27 2.18
C TYR A 148 4.99 12.43 3.67
N THR A 149 6.12 12.04 4.22
CA THR A 149 6.32 11.92 5.67
C THR A 149 7.20 13.01 6.25
N HIS A 150 8.28 13.41 5.57
CA HIS A 150 9.28 14.33 6.08
C HIS A 150 9.12 15.74 5.51
N LEU A 151 8.83 15.90 4.21
CA LEU A 151 8.69 17.23 3.60
C LEU A 151 7.39 17.93 4.00
N ARG A 152 6.27 17.22 4.10
CA ARG A 152 4.99 17.80 4.55
C ARG A 152 4.97 18.22 6.02
N ALA A 153 5.79 17.63 6.88
CA ALA A 153 5.93 18.08 8.26
C ALA A 153 6.57 19.47 8.35
N HIS A 154 7.43 19.86 7.39
CA HIS A 154 7.99 21.20 7.28
C HIS A 154 6.99 22.24 6.75
N GLU A 155 6.08 21.88 5.87
CA GLU A 155 5.03 22.78 5.38
C GLU A 155 4.02 23.16 6.48
N THR A 156 3.67 22.21 7.36
CA THR A 156 2.76 22.48 8.49
C THR A 156 3.39 23.44 9.52
N LEU A 157 4.71 23.47 9.66
CA LEU A 157 5.40 24.41 10.52
C LEU A 157 5.53 25.82 9.91
N ARG A 158 5.51 25.95 8.59
CA ARG A 158 5.51 27.26 7.90
C ARG A 158 4.17 28.00 8.00
N HIS A 159 3.08 27.30 8.25
CA HIS A 159 1.75 27.92 8.42
C HIS A 159 1.44 28.31 9.88
N LEU A 160 2.35 28.04 10.81
CA LEU A 160 2.20 28.36 12.25
C LEU A 160 3.08 29.55 12.70
N VAL A 161 3.69 30.28 11.75
CA VAL A 161 4.45 31.51 12.01
C VAL A 161 3.76 32.69 11.35
#